data_524e4d7739b7b8512c44a88c6fc09e6d
#
_entry.id   524e4d7739b7b8512c44a88c6fc09e6d
#
_cell.length_a   1.000
_cell.length_b   1.000
_cell.length_c   1.000
_cell.angle_alpha   90.00
_cell.angle_beta   90.00
_cell.angle_gamma   90.00
#
_symmetry.space_group_name_H-M   'P 1'
#
loop_
_entity.id
_entity.type
_entity.pdbx_description
1 polymer ?
#
loop_
_entity_poly.entity_id
_entity_poly.type
_entity_poly.pdbx_seq_one_letter_code
_entity_poly.pdbx_strand_id
1 'polypeptide(L)'
;MLTASIVLFLYAALSGLVMAVGIFRGAKRWVPLALGHGVLAATALVLALLVAIATGVAAIKYGVAVLVLAALGGFFLLSFHLRGKPHPWVIVVLHALLAVGGIGCLVFALLH
;
A
#
# COMPACT_ATOMS: atom_id res chain seq x y z
N MET A 1 11.74 11.69 7.91
CA MET A 1 10.50 11.46 7.14
C MET A 1 10.46 10.07 6.50
N LEU A 2 11.58 9.57 5.98
CA LEU A 2 11.60 8.25 5.35
C LEU A 2 11.23 7.14 6.35
N THR A 3 11.80 7.16 7.54
CA THR A 3 11.46 6.18 8.59
C THR A 3 9.97 6.25 8.94
N ALA A 4 9.43 7.46 9.09
CA ALA A 4 8.00 7.63 9.38
C ALA A 4 7.12 7.06 8.25
N SER A 5 7.50 7.30 6.99
CA SER A 5 6.81 6.75 5.83
C SER A 5 6.81 5.22 5.88
N ILE A 6 7.97 4.61 6.12
CA ILE A 6 8.10 3.14 6.18
C ILE A 6 7.27 2.56 7.32
N VAL A 7 7.30 3.18 8.50
CA VAL A 7 6.48 2.72 9.65
C VAL A 7 4.99 2.75 9.30
N LEU A 8 4.53 3.83 8.69
CA LEU A 8 3.13 3.94 8.27
C LEU A 8 2.77 2.90 7.21
N PHE A 9 3.67 2.63 6.25
CA PHE A 9 3.45 1.57 5.26
C PHE A 9 3.39 0.20 5.90
N LEU A 10 4.19 -0.06 6.94
CA LEU A 10 4.13 -1.34 7.65
C LEU A 10 2.78 -1.53 8.36
N TYR A 11 2.25 -0.49 8.99
CA TYR A 11 0.90 -0.56 9.56
C TYR A 11 -0.15 -0.76 8.48
N ALA A 12 -0.02 -0.06 7.36
CA ALA A 12 -0.90 -0.25 6.21
C ALA A 12 -0.82 -1.69 5.69
N ALA A 13 0.40 -2.25 5.59
CA ALA A 13 0.61 -3.63 5.15
C ALA A 13 -0.05 -4.64 6.09
N LEU A 14 0.05 -4.43 7.41
CA LEU A 14 -0.61 -5.31 8.38
C LEU A 14 -2.12 -5.25 8.24
N SER A 15 -2.71 -4.07 8.14
CA SER A 15 -4.15 -3.93 7.94
C SER A 15 -4.60 -4.51 6.60
N GLY A 16 -3.79 -4.34 5.55
CA GLY A 16 -4.03 -4.93 4.23
C GLY A 16 -3.98 -6.46 4.27
N LEU A 17 -3.03 -7.03 5.02
CA LEU A 17 -2.92 -8.48 5.19
C LEU A 17 -4.16 -9.04 5.89
N VAL A 18 -4.62 -8.37 6.95
CA VAL A 18 -5.84 -8.77 7.67
C VAL A 18 -7.04 -8.77 6.71
N MET A 19 -7.16 -7.74 5.87
CA MET A 19 -8.23 -7.69 4.87
C MET A 19 -8.11 -8.79 3.83
N ALA A 20 -6.90 -9.05 3.32
CA ALA A 20 -6.67 -10.08 2.31
C ALA A 20 -7.02 -11.46 2.83
N VAL A 21 -6.59 -11.79 4.06
CA VAL A 21 -6.94 -13.06 4.70
C VAL A 21 -8.47 -13.17 4.84
N GLY A 22 -9.13 -12.09 5.25
CA GLY A 22 -10.59 -12.06 5.36
C GLY A 22 -11.28 -12.31 4.01
N ILE A 23 -10.79 -11.68 2.94
CA ILE A 23 -11.33 -11.86 1.59
C ILE A 23 -11.21 -13.34 1.16
N PHE A 24 -10.04 -13.95 1.35
CA PHE A 24 -9.82 -15.35 0.95
C PHE A 24 -10.59 -16.35 1.82
N ARG A 25 -10.97 -15.95 3.04
CA ARG A 25 -11.80 -16.77 3.94
C ARG A 25 -13.29 -16.50 3.76
N GLY A 26 -13.69 -15.59 2.86
CA GLY A 26 -15.08 -15.21 2.68
C GLY A 26 -15.67 -14.43 3.82
N ALA A 27 -14.83 -13.77 4.63
CA ALA A 27 -15.29 -12.97 5.76
C ALA A 27 -16.05 -11.72 5.29
N LYS A 28 -16.89 -11.18 6.19
CA LYS A 28 -17.66 -9.96 5.92
C LYS A 28 -16.71 -8.79 5.67
N ARG A 29 -17.03 -7.99 4.64
CA ARG A 29 -16.28 -6.77 4.34
C ARG A 29 -16.48 -5.73 5.43
N TRP A 30 -15.40 -5.09 5.86
CA TRP A 30 -15.45 -4.04 6.85
C TRP A 30 -14.87 -2.75 6.27
N VAL A 31 -15.74 -1.83 5.90
CA VAL A 31 -15.37 -0.58 5.22
C VAL A 31 -14.44 0.30 6.08
N PRO A 32 -14.64 0.48 7.41
CA PRO A 32 -13.71 1.26 8.22
C PRO A 32 -12.27 0.76 8.15
N LEU A 33 -12.05 -0.55 8.11
CA LEU A 33 -10.70 -1.12 7.99
C LEU A 33 -10.09 -0.79 6.63
N ALA A 34 -10.87 -0.88 5.55
CA ALA A 34 -10.42 -0.54 4.21
C ALA A 34 -10.05 0.94 4.09
N LEU A 35 -10.87 1.83 4.66
CA LEU A 35 -10.60 3.26 4.67
C LEU A 35 -9.36 3.59 5.53
N GLY A 36 -9.22 2.95 6.70
CA GLY A 36 -8.05 3.12 7.56
C GLY A 36 -6.76 2.69 6.85
N HIS A 37 -6.79 1.54 6.19
CA HIS A 37 -5.67 1.07 5.37
C HIS A 37 -5.31 2.10 4.30
N GLY A 38 -6.31 2.61 3.57
CA GLY A 38 -6.10 3.61 2.53
C GLY A 38 -5.52 4.91 3.04
N VAL A 39 -6.01 5.42 4.18
CA VAL A 39 -5.50 6.66 4.78
C VAL A 39 -4.04 6.49 5.23
N LEU A 40 -3.72 5.37 5.88
CA LEU A 40 -2.33 5.09 6.28
C LEU A 40 -1.40 5.03 5.06
N ALA A 41 -1.81 4.31 4.02
CA ALA A 41 -1.03 4.17 2.81
C ALA A 41 -0.87 5.51 2.08
N ALA A 42 -1.93 6.30 1.97
CA ALA A 42 -1.89 7.60 1.32
C ALA A 42 -0.95 8.57 2.05
N THR A 43 -1.04 8.61 3.38
CA THR A 43 -0.15 9.45 4.21
C THR A 43 1.31 9.02 4.03
N ALA A 44 1.56 7.71 4.09
CA ALA A 44 2.90 7.17 3.91
C ALA A 44 3.46 7.51 2.51
N LEU A 45 2.62 7.40 1.49
CA LEU A 45 3.02 7.68 0.11
C LEU A 45 3.36 9.16 -0.08
N VAL A 46 2.57 10.07 0.49
CA VAL A 46 2.87 11.52 0.44
C VAL A 46 4.22 11.79 1.10
N LEU A 47 4.48 11.22 2.28
CA LEU A 47 5.78 11.38 2.94
C LEU A 47 6.92 10.86 2.08
N ALA A 48 6.78 9.67 1.50
CA ALA A 48 7.80 9.08 0.63
C ALA A 48 8.04 9.96 -0.61
N LEU A 49 6.98 10.50 -1.20
CA LEU A 49 7.09 11.39 -2.35
C LEU A 49 7.87 12.66 -1.99
N LEU A 50 7.59 13.26 -0.85
CA LEU A 50 8.31 14.45 -0.39
C LEU A 50 9.80 14.14 -0.20
N VAL A 51 10.13 12.98 0.36
CA VAL A 51 11.52 12.54 0.51
C VAL A 51 12.17 12.31 -0.85
N ALA A 52 11.46 11.70 -1.80
CA ALA A 52 11.97 11.48 -3.15
C ALA A 52 12.31 12.80 -3.85
N ILE A 53 11.43 13.79 -3.73
CA ILE A 53 11.65 15.12 -4.30
C ILE A 53 12.84 15.82 -3.63
N ALA A 54 12.91 15.75 -2.31
CA ALA A 54 13.94 16.45 -1.54
C ALA A 54 15.34 15.84 -1.73
N THR A 55 15.45 14.51 -1.86
CA THR A 55 16.74 13.82 -1.89
C THR A 55 17.19 13.40 -3.28
N GLY A 56 16.26 13.15 -4.20
CA GLY A 56 16.57 12.63 -5.53
C GLY A 56 17.13 11.21 -5.55
N VAL A 57 17.09 10.49 -4.43
CA VAL A 57 17.64 9.14 -4.34
C VAL A 57 16.85 8.18 -5.24
N ALA A 58 17.55 7.46 -6.12
CA ALA A 58 16.93 6.62 -7.14
C ALA A 58 16.04 5.53 -6.53
N ALA A 59 16.51 4.84 -5.49
CA ALA A 59 15.74 3.77 -4.85
C ALA A 59 14.42 4.29 -4.28
N ILE A 60 14.42 5.51 -3.73
CA ILE A 60 13.19 6.12 -3.21
C ILE A 60 12.25 6.46 -4.35
N LYS A 61 12.76 7.01 -5.45
CA LYS A 61 11.93 7.33 -6.62
C LYS A 61 11.29 6.09 -7.21
N TYR A 62 12.05 5.01 -7.38
CA TYR A 62 11.51 3.73 -7.87
C TYR A 62 10.48 3.15 -6.92
N GLY A 63 10.76 3.20 -5.61
CA GLY A 63 9.82 2.76 -4.59
C GLY A 63 8.50 3.53 -4.67
N VAL A 64 8.56 4.85 -4.78
CA VAL A 64 7.38 5.71 -4.92
C VAL A 64 6.60 5.35 -6.18
N ALA A 65 7.29 5.18 -7.32
CA ALA A 65 6.62 4.83 -8.57
C ALA A 65 5.87 3.49 -8.45
N VAL A 66 6.50 2.48 -7.86
CA VAL A 66 5.86 1.18 -7.63
C VAL A 66 4.68 1.31 -6.67
N LEU A 67 4.82 2.10 -5.61
CA LEU A 67 3.75 2.32 -4.63
C LEU A 67 2.58 3.11 -5.20
N VAL A 68 2.82 4.01 -6.16
CA VAL A 68 1.74 4.68 -6.90
C VAL A 68 0.93 3.65 -7.70
N LEU A 69 1.61 2.71 -8.36
CA LEU A 69 0.92 1.62 -9.06
C LEU A 69 0.12 0.76 -8.08
N ALA A 70 0.70 0.46 -6.92
CA ALA A 70 -0.02 -0.25 -5.87
C ALA A 70 -1.26 0.51 -5.41
N ALA A 71 -1.16 1.83 -5.26
CA ALA A 71 -2.28 2.68 -4.87
C ALA A 71 -3.40 2.66 -5.90
N LEU A 72 -3.08 2.69 -7.19
CA LEU A 72 -4.07 2.57 -8.26
C LEU A 72 -4.80 1.22 -8.18
N GLY A 73 -4.08 0.13 -7.96
CA GLY A 73 -4.68 -1.18 -7.72
C GLY A 73 -5.56 -1.19 -6.48
N GLY A 74 -5.12 -0.51 -5.42
CA GLY A 74 -5.89 -0.37 -4.19
C GLY A 74 -7.21 0.38 -4.39
N PHE A 75 -7.21 1.47 -5.16
CA PHE A 75 -8.44 2.19 -5.51
C PHE A 75 -9.38 1.32 -6.34
N PHE A 76 -8.85 0.55 -7.26
CA PHE A 76 -9.64 -0.40 -8.04
C PHE A 76 -10.30 -1.44 -7.12
N LEU A 77 -9.54 -2.02 -6.19
CA LEU A 77 -10.07 -2.96 -5.20
C LEU A 77 -11.10 -2.30 -4.28
N LEU A 78 -10.85 -1.05 -3.87
CA LEU A 78 -11.80 -0.31 -3.04
C LEU A 78 -13.15 -0.16 -3.74
N SER A 79 -13.16 0.03 -5.05
CA SER A 79 -14.40 0.12 -5.81
C SER A 79 -15.25 -1.14 -5.69
N PHE A 80 -14.61 -2.33 -5.71
CA PHE A 80 -15.32 -3.60 -5.47
C PHE A 80 -15.81 -3.69 -4.03
N HIS A 81 -14.98 -3.26 -3.08
CA HIS A 81 -15.33 -3.28 -1.66
C HIS A 81 -16.59 -2.45 -1.39
N LEU A 82 -16.63 -1.21 -1.92
CA LEU A 82 -17.77 -0.29 -1.73
C LEU A 82 -19.03 -0.76 -2.46
N ARG A 83 -18.89 -1.45 -3.60
CA ARG A 83 -20.03 -1.98 -4.35
C ARG A 83 -20.52 -3.32 -3.83
N GLY A 84 -19.88 -3.87 -2.79
CA GLY A 84 -20.23 -5.18 -2.24
C GLY A 84 -19.95 -6.34 -3.19
N LYS A 85 -19.11 -6.16 -4.19
CA LYS A 85 -18.77 -7.20 -5.17
C LYS A 85 -17.55 -8.00 -4.73
N PRO A 86 -17.43 -9.28 -5.14
CA PRO A 86 -16.24 -10.07 -4.85
C PRO A 86 -14.99 -9.42 -5.42
N HIS A 87 -13.91 -9.44 -4.63
CA HIS A 87 -12.62 -8.90 -5.08
C HIS A 87 -11.95 -9.86 -6.07
N PRO A 88 -11.41 -9.34 -7.19
CA PRO A 88 -10.63 -10.18 -8.11
C PRO A 88 -9.30 -10.56 -7.44
N TRP A 89 -9.12 -11.85 -7.12
CA TRP A 89 -7.98 -12.33 -6.35
C TRP A 89 -6.63 -12.01 -7.02
N VAL A 90 -6.58 -12.01 -8.35
CA VAL A 90 -5.36 -11.67 -9.09
C VAL A 90 -4.93 -10.24 -8.78
N ILE A 91 -5.87 -9.31 -8.75
CA ILE A 91 -5.59 -7.90 -8.45
C ILE A 91 -5.19 -7.74 -6.97
N VAL A 92 -5.79 -8.49 -6.06
CA VAL A 92 -5.39 -8.49 -4.65
C VAL A 92 -3.93 -8.89 -4.52
N VAL A 93 -3.52 -9.98 -5.18
CA VAL A 93 -2.14 -10.46 -5.16
C VAL A 93 -1.18 -9.45 -5.80
N LEU A 94 -1.53 -8.91 -6.97
CA LEU A 94 -0.70 -7.90 -7.65
C LEU A 94 -0.52 -6.65 -6.79
N HIS A 95 -1.60 -6.16 -6.19
CA HIS A 95 -1.55 -5.01 -5.28
C HIS A 95 -0.61 -5.29 -4.11
N ALA A 96 -0.71 -6.47 -3.48
CA ALA A 96 0.15 -6.85 -2.36
C ALA A 96 1.62 -6.95 -2.79
N LEU A 97 1.91 -7.56 -3.93
CA LEU A 97 3.28 -7.70 -4.44
C LEU A 97 3.90 -6.34 -4.77
N LEU A 98 3.15 -5.45 -5.41
CA LEU A 98 3.62 -4.09 -5.70
C LEU A 98 3.89 -3.33 -4.40
N ALA A 99 3.01 -3.47 -3.41
CA ALA A 99 3.20 -2.81 -2.11
C ALA A 99 4.48 -3.30 -1.43
N VAL A 100 4.68 -4.61 -1.36
CA VAL A 100 5.88 -5.21 -0.75
C VAL A 100 7.13 -4.78 -1.51
N GLY A 101 7.11 -4.81 -2.84
CA GLY A 101 8.23 -4.40 -3.68
C GLY A 101 8.59 -2.92 -3.48
N GLY A 102 7.58 -2.06 -3.45
CA GLY A 102 7.79 -0.63 -3.23
C GLY A 102 8.33 -0.31 -1.84
N ILE A 103 7.75 -0.92 -0.81
CA ILE A 103 8.25 -0.78 0.56
C ILE A 103 9.69 -1.30 0.66
N GLY A 104 9.99 -2.41 0.00
CA GLY A 104 11.34 -2.97 -0.07
C GLY A 104 12.35 -1.98 -0.65
N CYS A 105 11.99 -1.24 -1.70
CA CYS A 105 12.84 -0.19 -2.26
C CYS A 105 13.11 0.92 -1.23
N LEU A 106 12.10 1.33 -0.46
CA LEU A 106 12.27 2.35 0.57
C LEU A 106 13.18 1.85 1.71
N VAL A 107 13.00 0.61 2.13
CA VAL A 107 13.83 0.00 3.16
C VAL A 107 15.28 -0.12 2.68
N PHE A 108 15.49 -0.53 1.44
CA PHE A 108 16.82 -0.55 0.83
C PHE A 108 17.48 0.83 0.89
N ALA A 109 16.75 1.86 0.52
CA ALA A 109 17.25 3.25 0.58
C ALA A 109 17.59 3.68 2.01
N LEU A 110 16.79 3.26 2.99
CA LEU A 110 17.03 3.60 4.40
C LEU A 110 18.31 2.94 4.92
N LEU A 111 18.61 1.71 4.49
CA LEU A 111 19.75 0.93 4.96
C LEU A 111 21.04 1.23 4.21
N HIS A 112 20.99 1.86 3.08
CA HIS A 112 22.11 2.18 2.22
C HIS A 112 22.14 3.68 1.89
#